data_e50f8e54e638fc63a7a60e7263895dd2
#
_entry.id   e50f8e54e638fc63a7a60e7263895dd2
#
_cell.length_a   1.000
_cell.length_b   1.000
_cell.length_c   1.000
_cell.angle_alpha   90.00
_cell.angle_beta   90.00
_cell.angle_gamma   90.00
#
_symmetry.space_group_name_H-M   'P 1'
#
loop_
_entity.id
_entity.type
_entity.pdbx_description
1 polymer ?
#
loop_
_entity_poly.entity_id
_entity_poly.type
_entity_poly.pdbx_seq_one_letter_code
_entity_poly.pdbx_strand_id
1 'polypeptide(L)'
;MRSELTIRVGAVRRNAETLVRALGGSELWAVVKADGYGHGAVDCGAAALAGGAKALCVATVPEALALREQLPPARIVVLGPTEQRDLARAREARLEVTLVGGGIPESIPVHLKLDTGMGRWGLSELVAPTRDVVGLMTHLATADDDPAFARLQLRRFEEETAPFAHLVRHAANSAAALRLPESRYDAARCGIALYGISPFGIDPADDGLEPALEWRTELAQARLLRAGESTGYGRRFVADRDTWIGIVPVGYADGLRRDLTGAEVLVEGERRPIVGTVSMDAAAIELSRELPAGTPVTLVGDGIRLEEHAQVADTIAYELACGIRHDATRMQRLVSNE
;
A
#
# COMPACT_ATOMS: atom_id res chain seq x y z
N MET A 1 2.60 -7.08 25.63
CA MET A 1 2.23 -6.29 24.44
C MET A 1 1.17 -7.04 23.68
N ARG A 2 0.23 -6.36 22.96
CA ARG A 2 -0.90 -7.07 22.33
C ARG A 2 -0.51 -7.68 20.97
N SER A 3 0.31 -6.96 20.18
CA SER A 3 0.79 -7.45 18.88
C SER A 3 2.09 -6.74 18.48
N GLU A 4 2.77 -7.30 17.51
CA GLU A 4 4.01 -6.80 16.93
C GLU A 4 3.85 -6.68 15.41
N LEU A 5 4.25 -5.54 14.86
CA LEU A 5 4.31 -5.28 13.43
C LEU A 5 5.75 -5.06 13.02
N THR A 6 6.32 -5.99 12.30
CA THR A 6 7.68 -5.89 11.76
C THR A 6 7.64 -5.40 10.33
N ILE A 7 8.39 -4.34 10.04
CA ILE A 7 8.60 -3.82 8.69
C ILE A 7 10.03 -4.14 8.25
N ARG A 8 10.14 -4.99 7.22
CA ARG A 8 11.40 -5.44 6.63
C ARG A 8 11.82 -4.45 5.54
N VAL A 9 12.57 -3.41 5.91
CA VAL A 9 13.01 -2.38 4.95
C VAL A 9 14.04 -2.92 3.95
N GLY A 10 14.73 -4.00 4.27
CA GLY A 10 15.57 -4.74 3.33
C GLY A 10 14.75 -5.31 2.17
N ALA A 11 13.56 -5.86 2.44
CA ALA A 11 12.63 -6.31 1.39
C ALA A 11 12.15 -5.12 0.52
N VAL A 12 11.81 -3.97 1.13
CA VAL A 12 11.46 -2.75 0.37
C VAL A 12 12.57 -2.34 -0.59
N ARG A 13 13.83 -2.38 -0.14
CA ARG A 13 14.98 -2.07 -0.99
C ARG A 13 15.10 -3.07 -2.14
N ARG A 14 15.02 -4.38 -1.88
CA ARG A 14 15.11 -5.42 -2.92
C ARG A 14 13.94 -5.33 -3.91
N ASN A 15 12.74 -5.01 -3.45
CA ASN A 15 11.58 -4.74 -4.31
C ASN A 15 11.83 -3.53 -5.20
N ALA A 16 12.41 -2.45 -4.67
CA ALA A 16 12.79 -1.28 -5.48
C ALA A 16 13.81 -1.66 -6.56
N GLU A 17 14.85 -2.44 -6.23
CA GLU A 17 15.83 -2.96 -7.18
C GLU A 17 15.18 -3.82 -8.27
N THR A 18 14.19 -4.66 -7.89
CA THR A 18 13.41 -5.49 -8.83
C THR A 18 12.59 -4.62 -9.77
N LEU A 19 11.91 -3.61 -9.24
CA LEU A 19 11.13 -2.65 -10.04
C LEU A 19 12.02 -1.83 -10.98
N VAL A 20 13.19 -1.36 -10.52
CA VAL A 20 14.16 -0.65 -11.37
C VAL A 20 14.60 -1.53 -12.54
N ARG A 21 14.91 -2.80 -12.30
CA ARG A 21 15.23 -3.75 -13.39
C ARG A 21 14.07 -3.95 -14.36
N ALA A 22 12.86 -4.12 -13.82
CA ALA A 22 11.65 -4.30 -14.64
C ALA A 22 11.35 -3.09 -15.52
N LEU A 23 11.66 -1.88 -15.06
CA LEU A 23 11.40 -0.64 -15.79
C LEU A 23 12.33 -0.43 -17.00
N GLY A 24 13.50 -1.09 -17.05
CA GLY A 24 14.33 -1.13 -18.25
C GLY A 24 14.88 0.22 -18.72
N GLY A 25 15.11 1.17 -17.80
CA GLY A 25 15.66 2.50 -18.08
C GLY A 25 14.77 3.66 -17.67
N SER A 26 13.47 3.46 -17.50
CA SER A 26 12.58 4.47 -16.91
C SER A 26 12.85 4.60 -15.40
N GLU A 27 12.65 5.80 -14.85
CA GLU A 27 12.85 6.03 -13.42
C GLU A 27 11.80 5.34 -12.56
N LEU A 28 12.22 4.77 -11.44
CA LEU A 28 11.32 4.38 -10.35
C LEU A 28 11.05 5.59 -9.46
N TRP A 29 9.79 5.97 -9.32
CA TRP A 29 9.32 6.92 -8.32
C TRP A 29 8.54 6.16 -7.26
N ALA A 30 9.08 6.12 -6.03
CA ALA A 30 8.53 5.34 -4.93
C ALA A 30 7.35 6.07 -4.29
N VAL A 31 6.16 5.44 -4.29
CA VAL A 31 4.95 6.04 -3.70
C VAL A 31 4.84 5.62 -2.25
N VAL A 32 5.07 6.59 -1.35
CA VAL A 32 5.12 6.40 0.10
C VAL A 32 4.04 7.19 0.86
N LYS A 33 2.95 7.56 0.17
CA LYS A 33 1.77 8.20 0.77
C LYS A 33 1.10 7.31 1.81
N ALA A 34 0.21 7.88 2.63
CA ALA A 34 -0.51 7.18 3.69
C ALA A 34 0.47 6.42 4.62
N ASP A 35 1.49 7.12 5.08
CA ASP A 35 2.59 6.57 5.88
C ASP A 35 3.21 5.30 5.27
N GLY A 36 3.57 5.37 3.97
CA GLY A 36 4.12 4.21 3.27
C GLY A 36 3.14 3.05 3.17
N TYR A 37 1.86 3.31 2.88
CA TYR A 37 0.79 2.28 2.90
C TYR A 37 0.74 1.54 4.24
N GLY A 38 0.93 2.27 5.35
CA GLY A 38 0.99 1.69 6.68
C GLY A 38 2.33 1.04 7.07
N HIS A 39 3.37 1.12 6.24
CA HIS A 39 4.68 0.53 6.52
C HIS A 39 5.69 1.52 7.14
N GLY A 40 5.37 2.82 7.18
CA GLY A 40 6.27 3.88 7.62
C GLY A 40 6.97 4.57 6.43
N ALA A 41 6.54 5.79 6.12
CA ALA A 41 6.97 6.52 4.91
C ALA A 41 8.46 6.86 4.91
N VAL A 42 9.03 7.20 6.06
CA VAL A 42 10.45 7.60 6.17
C VAL A 42 11.37 6.40 5.95
N ASP A 43 11.16 5.32 6.68
CA ASP A 43 11.99 4.12 6.61
C ASP A 43 11.92 3.48 5.23
N CYS A 44 10.68 3.33 4.69
CA CYS A 44 10.46 2.75 3.38
C CYS A 44 10.95 3.67 2.24
N GLY A 45 10.80 4.99 2.40
CA GLY A 45 11.33 5.97 1.45
C GLY A 45 12.85 5.93 1.36
N ALA A 46 13.53 5.86 2.51
CA ALA A 46 14.99 5.71 2.55
C ALA A 46 15.45 4.41 1.89
N ALA A 47 14.77 3.29 2.19
CA ALA A 47 15.06 1.98 1.61
C ALA A 47 14.84 1.98 0.08
N ALA A 48 13.75 2.59 -0.40
CA ALA A 48 13.46 2.69 -1.82
C ALA A 48 14.49 3.53 -2.57
N LEU A 49 14.92 4.66 -2.00
CA LEU A 49 16.00 5.48 -2.57
C LEU A 49 17.32 4.70 -2.64
N ALA A 50 17.65 3.94 -1.59
CA ALA A 50 18.82 3.06 -1.57
C ALA A 50 18.71 1.94 -2.63
N GLY A 51 17.49 1.47 -2.95
CA GLY A 51 17.20 0.49 -4.00
C GLY A 51 17.10 1.09 -5.41
N GLY A 52 17.40 2.39 -5.58
CA GLY A 52 17.52 3.05 -6.89
C GLY A 52 16.34 3.93 -7.30
N ALA A 53 15.33 4.11 -6.45
CA ALA A 53 14.26 5.08 -6.72
C ALA A 53 14.83 6.50 -6.86
N LYS A 54 14.26 7.30 -7.78
CA LYS A 54 14.75 8.66 -8.09
C LYS A 54 13.90 9.76 -7.45
N ALA A 55 12.68 9.43 -7.03
CA ALA A 55 11.81 10.35 -6.33
C ALA A 55 10.93 9.60 -5.33
N LEU A 56 10.45 10.33 -4.33
CA LEU A 56 9.38 9.89 -3.42
C LEU A 56 8.08 10.58 -3.81
N CYS A 57 6.99 9.85 -3.84
CA CYS A 57 5.67 10.39 -4.15
C CYS A 57 4.73 10.26 -2.97
N VAL A 58 4.05 11.33 -2.64
CA VAL A 58 3.06 11.39 -1.55
C VAL A 58 1.73 11.97 -2.05
N ALA A 59 0.68 11.92 -1.24
CA ALA A 59 -0.62 12.46 -1.63
C ALA A 59 -0.77 13.95 -1.32
N THR A 60 -0.15 14.44 -0.24
CA THR A 60 -0.39 15.77 0.31
C THR A 60 0.91 16.51 0.65
N VAL A 61 0.83 17.84 0.70
CA VAL A 61 1.96 18.68 1.14
C VAL A 61 2.37 18.38 2.58
N PRO A 62 1.47 18.18 3.56
CA PRO A 62 1.88 17.76 4.90
C PRO A 62 2.71 16.47 4.95
N GLU A 63 2.34 15.43 4.19
CA GLU A 63 3.16 14.21 4.07
C GLU A 63 4.55 14.51 3.48
N ALA A 64 4.60 15.35 2.45
CA ALA A 64 5.86 15.75 1.83
C ALA A 64 6.78 16.52 2.79
N LEU A 65 6.24 17.39 3.63
CA LEU A 65 7.00 18.14 4.63
C LEU A 65 7.60 17.23 5.69
N ALA A 66 6.82 16.25 6.18
CA ALA A 66 7.32 15.26 7.13
C ALA A 66 8.49 14.45 6.55
N LEU A 67 8.41 14.05 5.26
CA LEU A 67 9.52 13.40 4.57
C LEU A 67 10.72 14.32 4.38
N ARG A 68 10.50 15.60 4.04
CA ARG A 68 11.57 16.57 3.82
C ARG A 68 12.43 16.79 5.06
N GLU A 69 11.83 16.78 6.24
CA GLU A 69 12.55 16.89 7.52
C GLU A 69 13.51 15.74 7.73
N GLN A 70 13.13 14.52 7.38
CA GLN A 70 13.90 13.31 7.64
C GLN A 70 14.81 12.91 6.45
N LEU A 71 14.42 13.27 5.23
CA LEU A 71 15.12 12.93 3.99
C LEU A 71 15.40 14.20 3.16
N PRO A 72 16.25 15.15 3.66
CA PRO A 72 16.43 16.47 3.07
C PRO A 72 16.84 16.49 1.57
N PRO A 73 17.68 15.55 1.06
CA PRO A 73 18.11 15.57 -0.34
C PRO A 73 17.12 14.93 -1.31
N ALA A 74 16.04 14.27 -0.82
CA ALA A 74 15.13 13.52 -1.68
C ALA A 74 14.35 14.45 -2.64
N ARG A 75 14.16 14.02 -3.89
CA ARG A 75 13.15 14.59 -4.78
C ARG A 75 11.78 14.13 -4.31
N ILE A 76 10.84 15.05 -4.06
CA ILE A 76 9.52 14.73 -3.52
C ILE A 76 8.43 15.33 -4.41
N VAL A 77 7.51 14.48 -4.88
CA VAL A 77 6.40 14.82 -5.77
C VAL A 77 5.07 14.62 -5.02
N VAL A 78 4.25 15.66 -4.96
CA VAL A 78 2.90 15.63 -4.39
C VAL A 78 1.93 15.25 -5.51
N LEU A 79 1.30 14.08 -5.41
CA LEU A 79 0.42 13.52 -6.45
C LEU A 79 -1.03 13.98 -6.37
N GLY A 80 -1.46 14.44 -5.20
CA GLY A 80 -2.81 14.97 -4.98
C GLY A 80 -2.91 16.45 -5.33
N PRO A 81 -4.14 16.97 -5.37
CA PRO A 81 -4.36 18.40 -5.55
C PRO A 81 -3.65 19.21 -4.45
N THR A 82 -2.91 20.24 -4.86
CA THR A 82 -2.25 21.15 -3.91
C THR A 82 -3.11 22.38 -3.73
N GLU A 83 -3.50 22.65 -2.49
CA GLU A 83 -4.31 23.83 -2.16
C GLU A 83 -3.48 25.11 -2.22
N GLN A 84 -4.11 26.23 -2.57
CA GLN A 84 -3.45 27.53 -2.68
C GLN A 84 -2.69 27.91 -1.40
N ARG A 85 -3.27 27.59 -0.22
CA ARG A 85 -2.64 27.84 1.08
C ARG A 85 -1.32 27.08 1.31
N ASP A 86 -1.10 25.97 0.60
CA ASP A 86 0.07 25.11 0.77
C ASP A 86 1.18 25.41 -0.23
N LEU A 87 0.92 26.22 -1.27
CA LEU A 87 1.91 26.51 -2.34
C LEU A 87 3.16 27.20 -1.79
N ALA A 88 3.03 28.13 -0.84
CA ALA A 88 4.19 28.80 -0.23
C ALA A 88 5.10 27.80 0.49
N ARG A 89 4.51 26.90 1.30
CA ARG A 89 5.23 25.84 2.03
C ARG A 89 5.86 24.83 1.07
N ALA A 90 5.14 24.45 0.02
CA ALA A 90 5.63 23.53 -1.01
C ALA A 90 6.86 24.12 -1.73
N ARG A 91 6.83 25.41 -2.07
CA ARG A 91 7.96 26.13 -2.69
C ARG A 91 9.18 26.17 -1.75
N GLU A 92 8.99 26.59 -0.51
CA GLU A 92 10.05 26.66 0.50
C GLU A 92 10.71 25.28 0.72
N ALA A 93 9.90 24.22 0.79
CA ALA A 93 10.37 22.86 0.93
C ALA A 93 10.89 22.21 -0.38
N ARG A 94 10.91 22.97 -1.48
CA ARG A 94 11.37 22.48 -2.81
C ARG A 94 10.64 21.19 -3.23
N LEU A 95 9.32 21.21 -3.14
CA LEU A 95 8.47 20.13 -3.60
C LEU A 95 8.09 20.32 -5.05
N GLU A 96 7.80 19.23 -5.75
CA GLU A 96 7.12 19.25 -7.04
C GLU A 96 5.62 18.96 -6.79
N VAL A 97 4.74 19.71 -7.44
CA VAL A 97 3.29 19.60 -7.19
C VAL A 97 2.53 19.17 -8.44
N THR A 98 1.36 18.56 -8.24
CA THR A 98 0.48 18.17 -9.35
C THR A 98 -0.66 19.16 -9.49
N LEU A 99 -0.85 19.67 -10.71
CA LEU A 99 -1.98 20.50 -11.10
C LEU A 99 -3.08 19.63 -11.69
N VAL A 100 -4.29 19.76 -11.15
CA VAL A 100 -5.49 19.04 -11.57
C VAL A 100 -6.60 19.98 -12.09
N GLY A 101 -6.36 21.31 -12.05
CA GLY A 101 -7.27 22.36 -12.46
C GLY A 101 -6.77 23.73 -12.02
N GLY A 102 -7.33 24.81 -12.56
CA GLY A 102 -6.92 26.19 -12.27
C GLY A 102 -5.67 26.64 -13.03
N GLY A 103 -5.09 27.77 -12.61
CA GLY A 103 -3.88 28.33 -13.21
C GLY A 103 -2.61 27.63 -12.74
N ILE A 104 -1.59 27.59 -13.59
CA ILE A 104 -0.26 27.07 -13.26
C ILE A 104 0.39 28.01 -12.23
N PRO A 105 0.76 27.53 -11.03
CA PRO A 105 1.44 28.34 -10.03
C PRO A 105 2.86 28.68 -10.51
N GLU A 106 3.30 29.90 -10.17
CA GLU A 106 4.64 30.37 -10.54
C GLU A 106 5.71 29.94 -9.53
N SER A 107 6.93 29.75 -10.03
CA SER A 107 8.14 29.49 -9.24
C SER A 107 8.05 28.24 -8.36
N ILE A 108 7.35 27.22 -8.84
CA ILE A 108 7.30 25.88 -8.25
C ILE A 108 7.21 24.85 -9.37
N PRO A 109 7.96 23.75 -9.33
CA PRO A 109 7.87 22.69 -10.35
C PRO A 109 6.50 22.03 -10.35
N VAL A 110 5.87 21.94 -11.53
CA VAL A 110 4.49 21.45 -11.69
C VAL A 110 4.45 20.24 -12.63
N HIS A 111 3.69 19.23 -12.25
CA HIS A 111 3.23 18.17 -13.13
C HIS A 111 1.77 18.41 -13.52
N LEU A 112 1.51 18.58 -14.82
CA LEU A 112 0.13 18.67 -15.31
C LEU A 112 -0.46 17.28 -15.35
N LYS A 113 -1.58 17.07 -14.66
CA LYS A 113 -2.28 15.80 -14.64
C LYS A 113 -3.48 15.82 -15.57
N LEU A 114 -3.44 14.99 -16.62
CA LEU A 114 -4.51 14.77 -17.55
C LEU A 114 -5.40 13.62 -17.07
N ASP A 115 -6.72 13.79 -17.07
CA ASP A 115 -7.68 12.69 -16.87
C ASP A 115 -7.97 12.01 -18.20
N THR A 116 -7.39 10.87 -18.42
CA THR A 116 -7.58 10.08 -19.63
C THR A 116 -8.63 8.99 -19.51
N GLY A 117 -9.35 8.96 -18.38
CA GLY A 117 -10.42 8.01 -18.12
C GLY A 117 -10.46 7.44 -16.70
N MET A 118 -9.69 8.00 -15.75
CA MET A 118 -9.81 7.63 -14.33
C MET A 118 -11.07 8.24 -13.68
N GLY A 119 -11.53 9.40 -14.19
CA GLY A 119 -12.76 10.05 -13.72
C GLY A 119 -12.66 10.59 -12.29
N ARG A 120 -11.48 11.01 -11.85
CA ARG A 120 -11.26 11.44 -10.46
C ARG A 120 -10.68 12.83 -10.34
N TRP A 121 -9.41 13.00 -10.65
CA TRP A 121 -8.68 14.27 -10.65
C TRP A 121 -7.87 14.39 -11.94
N GLY A 122 -7.88 15.53 -12.56
CA GLY A 122 -7.09 15.83 -13.75
C GLY A 122 -7.79 16.86 -14.62
N LEU A 123 -7.00 17.43 -15.51
CA LEU A 123 -7.45 18.33 -16.57
C LEU A 123 -8.19 17.51 -17.62
N SER A 124 -9.28 18.04 -18.19
CA SER A 124 -9.97 17.43 -19.33
C SER A 124 -9.19 17.59 -20.63
N GLU A 125 -8.42 18.68 -20.75
CA GLU A 125 -7.55 19.02 -21.86
C GLU A 125 -6.25 19.60 -21.31
N LEU A 126 -5.14 19.39 -22.02
CA LEU A 126 -3.86 19.88 -21.58
C LEU A 126 -3.77 21.41 -21.79
N VAL A 127 -3.50 22.15 -20.72
CA VAL A 127 -3.20 23.57 -20.83
C VAL A 127 -1.77 23.77 -21.33
N ALA A 128 -1.52 24.86 -22.05
CA ALA A 128 -0.19 25.17 -22.58
C ALA A 128 0.85 25.21 -21.44
N PRO A 129 1.89 24.35 -21.46
CA PRO A 129 2.89 24.33 -20.41
C PRO A 129 3.67 25.65 -20.35
N THR A 130 3.87 26.14 -19.13
CA THR A 130 4.80 27.26 -18.84
C THR A 130 6.18 26.71 -18.48
N ARG A 131 7.15 27.61 -18.25
CA ARG A 131 8.51 27.23 -17.79
C ARG A 131 8.53 26.45 -16.46
N ASP A 132 7.50 26.59 -15.63
CA ASP A 132 7.41 25.92 -14.33
C ASP A 132 6.85 24.50 -14.45
N VAL A 133 6.34 24.10 -15.64
CA VAL A 133 5.90 22.74 -15.90
C VAL A 133 7.10 21.85 -16.19
N VAL A 134 7.31 20.86 -15.35
CA VAL A 134 8.42 19.90 -15.45
C VAL A 134 7.98 18.51 -15.87
N GLY A 135 6.67 18.22 -15.81
CA GLY A 135 6.17 16.91 -16.18
C GLY A 135 4.69 16.86 -16.54
N LEU A 136 4.33 15.78 -17.23
CA LEU A 136 2.97 15.45 -17.66
C LEU A 136 2.61 14.07 -17.12
N MET A 137 1.41 13.91 -16.57
CA MET A 137 1.02 12.65 -16.00
C MET A 137 -0.45 12.29 -16.25
N THR A 138 -0.72 11.01 -16.25
CA THR A 138 -2.06 10.45 -16.06
C THR A 138 -2.04 9.34 -15.02
N HIS A 139 -3.18 8.72 -14.74
CA HIS A 139 -3.29 7.55 -13.89
C HIS A 139 -4.22 6.51 -14.52
N LEU A 140 -3.71 5.29 -14.64
CA LEU A 140 -4.43 4.18 -15.23
C LEU A 140 -5.43 3.62 -14.23
N ALA A 141 -6.66 3.41 -14.69
CA ALA A 141 -7.77 2.96 -13.86
C ALA A 141 -7.80 1.43 -13.70
N THR A 142 -7.35 0.71 -14.73
CA THR A 142 -7.59 -0.73 -14.90
C THR A 142 -6.34 -1.49 -15.34
N ALA A 143 -5.16 -1.02 -14.91
CA ALA A 143 -3.90 -1.66 -15.32
C ALA A 143 -3.72 -3.08 -14.74
N ASP A 144 -4.48 -3.42 -13.71
CA ASP A 144 -4.50 -4.68 -12.99
C ASP A 144 -5.51 -5.69 -13.54
N ASP A 145 -6.62 -5.23 -14.15
CA ASP A 145 -7.75 -6.10 -14.56
C ASP A 145 -8.22 -5.92 -16.01
N ASP A 146 -8.16 -4.70 -16.59
CA ASP A 146 -8.52 -4.43 -18.00
C ASP A 146 -7.40 -3.71 -18.77
N PRO A 147 -6.42 -4.44 -19.31
CA PRO A 147 -5.34 -3.87 -20.09
C PRO A 147 -5.81 -3.16 -21.38
N ALA A 148 -6.98 -3.50 -21.93
CA ALA A 148 -7.49 -2.87 -23.14
C ALA A 148 -7.91 -1.43 -22.86
N PHE A 149 -8.61 -1.17 -21.76
CA PHE A 149 -8.96 0.19 -21.34
C PHE A 149 -7.73 0.97 -20.90
N ALA A 150 -6.79 0.35 -20.19
CA ALA A 150 -5.52 0.98 -19.85
C ALA A 150 -4.76 1.47 -21.10
N ARG A 151 -4.70 0.66 -22.18
CA ARG A 151 -4.12 1.09 -23.47
C ARG A 151 -4.90 2.21 -24.15
N LEU A 152 -6.23 2.27 -24.00
CA LEU A 152 -7.01 3.40 -24.47
C LEU A 152 -6.63 4.70 -23.74
N GLN A 153 -6.46 4.63 -22.42
CA GLN A 153 -5.98 5.77 -21.62
C GLN A 153 -4.59 6.22 -22.06
N LEU A 154 -3.68 5.28 -22.35
CA LEU A 154 -2.34 5.59 -22.85
C LEU A 154 -2.36 6.27 -24.23
N ARG A 155 -3.21 5.81 -25.16
CA ARG A 155 -3.36 6.50 -26.46
C ARG A 155 -3.81 7.95 -26.28
N ARG A 156 -4.83 8.21 -25.46
CA ARG A 156 -5.30 9.56 -25.14
C ARG A 156 -4.19 10.42 -24.52
N PHE A 157 -3.41 9.82 -23.61
CA PHE A 157 -2.28 10.50 -23.00
C PHE A 157 -1.19 10.82 -24.02
N GLU A 158 -0.86 9.90 -24.92
CA GLU A 158 0.14 10.11 -25.97
C GLU A 158 -0.28 11.20 -26.96
N GLU A 159 -1.55 11.16 -27.44
CA GLU A 159 -2.11 12.15 -28.36
C GLU A 159 -1.97 13.58 -27.82
N GLU A 160 -2.29 13.79 -26.54
CA GLU A 160 -2.21 15.09 -25.87
C GLU A 160 -0.76 15.52 -25.55
N THR A 161 0.12 14.57 -25.20
CA THR A 161 1.44 14.89 -24.67
C THR A 161 2.58 14.80 -25.69
N ALA A 162 2.36 14.21 -26.86
CA ALA A 162 3.38 14.09 -27.92
C ALA A 162 4.06 15.41 -28.30
N PRO A 163 3.35 16.56 -28.40
CA PRO A 163 3.98 17.86 -28.69
C PRO A 163 4.95 18.33 -27.61
N PHE A 164 4.88 17.78 -26.42
CA PHE A 164 5.64 18.16 -25.23
C PHE A 164 6.57 17.03 -24.74
N ALA A 165 7.06 16.18 -25.64
CA ALA A 165 7.92 15.03 -25.32
C ALA A 165 9.26 15.39 -24.63
N HIS A 166 9.61 16.68 -24.56
CA HIS A 166 10.75 17.19 -23.80
C HIS A 166 10.48 17.29 -22.29
N LEU A 167 9.21 17.21 -21.86
CA LEU A 167 8.80 17.17 -20.45
C LEU A 167 8.76 15.72 -19.95
N VAL A 168 9.03 15.51 -18.66
CA VAL A 168 8.96 14.18 -18.05
C VAL A 168 7.54 13.64 -18.12
N ARG A 169 7.34 12.49 -18.77
CA ARG A 169 6.02 11.82 -18.87
C ARG A 169 5.96 10.62 -17.96
N HIS A 170 4.88 10.48 -17.20
CA HIS A 170 4.71 9.35 -16.29
C HIS A 170 3.25 8.91 -16.14
N ALA A 171 2.95 7.66 -16.48
CA ALA A 171 1.60 7.08 -16.43
C ALA A 171 1.51 5.86 -15.51
N ALA A 172 2.48 4.96 -15.60
CA ALA A 172 2.47 3.67 -14.93
C ALA A 172 2.32 3.75 -13.41
N ASN A 173 1.41 2.94 -12.86
CA ASN A 173 1.36 2.51 -11.46
C ASN A 173 2.11 1.17 -11.29
N SER A 174 2.04 0.51 -10.13
CA SER A 174 2.71 -0.78 -9.89
C SER A 174 2.31 -1.86 -10.90
N ALA A 175 1.02 -2.02 -11.18
CA ALA A 175 0.53 -3.02 -12.12
C ALA A 175 1.03 -2.76 -13.55
N ALA A 176 0.90 -1.52 -14.02
CA ALA A 176 1.36 -1.12 -15.34
C ALA A 176 2.89 -1.21 -15.47
N ALA A 177 3.64 -0.85 -14.43
CA ALA A 177 5.10 -0.97 -14.40
C ALA A 177 5.56 -2.41 -14.63
N LEU A 178 4.86 -3.38 -14.07
CA LEU A 178 5.17 -4.80 -14.20
C LEU A 178 4.72 -5.39 -15.55
N ARG A 179 3.51 -5.06 -16.04
CA ARG A 179 2.88 -5.80 -17.16
C ARG A 179 2.52 -4.98 -18.40
N LEU A 180 2.70 -3.65 -18.38
CA LEU A 180 2.42 -2.77 -19.53
C LEU A 180 3.66 -1.90 -19.85
N PRO A 181 4.69 -2.47 -20.51
CA PRO A 181 5.93 -1.74 -20.79
C PRO A 181 5.73 -0.40 -21.50
N GLU A 182 4.73 -0.32 -22.39
CA GLU A 182 4.37 0.88 -23.12
C GLU A 182 3.87 2.05 -22.23
N SER A 183 3.54 1.79 -20.96
CA SER A 183 3.06 2.80 -20.02
C SER A 183 4.17 3.51 -19.25
N ARG A 184 5.40 3.02 -19.32
CA ARG A 184 6.49 3.41 -18.42
C ARG A 184 6.98 4.82 -18.69
N TYR A 185 7.02 5.27 -19.96
CA TYR A 185 7.57 6.57 -20.38
C TYR A 185 8.90 6.86 -19.67
N ASP A 186 9.06 8.09 -19.10
CA ASP A 186 10.26 8.49 -18.40
C ASP A 186 10.31 7.98 -16.96
N ALA A 187 9.12 7.77 -16.34
CA ALA A 187 9.03 7.30 -14.95
C ALA A 187 7.77 6.51 -14.65
N ALA A 188 7.87 5.58 -13.70
CA ALA A 188 6.75 4.82 -13.14
C ALA A 188 6.61 5.08 -11.64
N ARG A 189 5.37 5.26 -11.19
CA ARG A 189 5.02 5.54 -9.78
C ARG A 189 4.55 4.26 -9.11
N CYS A 190 5.47 3.51 -8.51
CA CYS A 190 5.17 2.25 -7.85
C CYS A 190 4.91 2.46 -6.35
N GLY A 191 3.78 1.97 -5.88
CA GLY A 191 3.40 1.95 -4.47
C GLY A 191 3.35 0.52 -3.96
N ILE A 192 2.25 -0.19 -4.15
CA ILE A 192 1.99 -1.47 -3.50
C ILE A 192 3.06 -2.53 -3.75
N ALA A 193 3.60 -2.61 -4.97
CA ALA A 193 4.67 -3.53 -5.30
C ALA A 193 5.98 -3.24 -4.55
N LEU A 194 6.21 -1.97 -4.15
CA LEU A 194 7.36 -1.60 -3.34
C LEU A 194 7.34 -2.31 -1.97
N TYR A 195 6.15 -2.57 -1.44
CA TYR A 195 5.94 -3.24 -0.16
C TYR A 195 5.83 -4.77 -0.28
N GLY A 196 6.09 -5.31 -1.48
CA GLY A 196 6.01 -6.74 -1.72
C GLY A 196 4.59 -7.30 -1.66
N ILE A 197 3.62 -6.48 -2.05
CA ILE A 197 2.22 -6.86 -2.18
C ILE A 197 1.87 -6.84 -3.66
N SER A 198 1.25 -7.93 -4.14
CA SER A 198 0.88 -8.04 -5.56
C SER A 198 -0.26 -7.09 -5.91
N PRO A 199 -0.12 -6.24 -6.95
CA PRO A 199 -1.22 -5.46 -7.46
C PRO A 199 -2.31 -6.30 -8.15
N PHE A 200 -2.05 -7.58 -8.38
CA PHE A 200 -2.95 -8.51 -9.09
C PHE A 200 -3.68 -9.48 -8.15
N GLY A 201 -3.47 -9.39 -6.83
CA GLY A 201 -4.07 -10.29 -5.84
C GLY A 201 -3.53 -11.74 -5.89
N ILE A 202 -2.38 -11.97 -6.52
CA ILE A 202 -1.69 -13.26 -6.63
C ILE A 202 -0.47 -13.31 -5.70
N ASP A 203 0.33 -14.37 -5.78
CA ASP A 203 1.58 -14.45 -5.03
C ASP A 203 2.57 -13.37 -5.51
N PRO A 204 3.05 -12.47 -4.65
CA PRO A 204 4.03 -11.45 -5.04
C PRO A 204 5.35 -12.04 -5.51
N ALA A 205 5.69 -13.26 -5.11
CA ALA A 205 6.88 -13.97 -5.57
C ALA A 205 6.87 -14.25 -7.09
N ASP A 206 5.68 -14.35 -7.71
CA ASP A 206 5.54 -14.52 -9.16
C ASP A 206 6.09 -13.31 -9.94
N ASP A 207 6.10 -12.13 -9.31
CA ASP A 207 6.68 -10.92 -9.85
C ASP A 207 8.06 -10.59 -9.24
N GLY A 208 8.65 -11.54 -8.49
CA GLY A 208 9.94 -11.39 -7.81
C GLY A 208 9.91 -10.36 -6.68
N LEU A 209 8.77 -10.18 -6.03
CA LEU A 209 8.55 -9.26 -4.92
C LEU A 209 8.54 -10.02 -3.59
N GLU A 210 9.05 -9.37 -2.54
CA GLU A 210 9.13 -9.92 -1.20
C GLU A 210 8.23 -9.12 -0.25
N PRO A 211 7.29 -9.76 0.49
CA PRO A 211 6.47 -9.08 1.49
C PRO A 211 7.30 -8.37 2.55
N ALA A 212 7.06 -7.07 2.74
CA ALA A 212 7.79 -6.25 3.68
C ALA A 212 7.14 -6.18 5.07
N LEU A 213 5.92 -6.68 5.23
CA LEU A 213 5.14 -6.58 6.46
C LEU A 213 4.91 -7.95 7.08
N GLU A 214 5.15 -8.04 8.39
CA GLU A 214 4.76 -9.17 9.21
C GLU A 214 4.02 -8.66 10.46
N TRP A 215 2.84 -9.24 10.73
CA TRP A 215 2.01 -8.89 11.88
C TRP A 215 1.77 -10.13 12.74
N ARG A 216 2.31 -10.11 13.96
CA ARG A 216 2.23 -11.21 14.93
C ARG A 216 1.50 -10.80 16.19
N THR A 217 0.96 -11.81 16.85
CA THR A 217 0.37 -11.74 18.19
C THR A 217 0.54 -13.09 18.89
N GLU A 218 -0.08 -13.24 20.05
CA GLU A 218 -0.08 -14.48 20.82
C GLU A 218 -1.50 -14.81 21.28
N LEU A 219 -1.77 -16.08 21.54
CA LEU A 219 -3.02 -16.49 22.19
C LEU A 219 -3.08 -15.89 23.61
N ALA A 220 -4.12 -15.14 23.88
CA ALA A 220 -4.44 -14.68 25.25
C ALA A 220 -5.10 -15.79 26.08
N GLN A 221 -5.87 -16.65 25.43
CA GLN A 221 -6.59 -17.75 26.07
C GLN A 221 -6.99 -18.79 25.03
N ALA A 222 -7.01 -20.08 25.42
CA ALA A 222 -7.76 -21.10 24.71
C ALA A 222 -8.92 -21.59 25.59
N ARG A 223 -10.04 -21.96 24.95
CA ARG A 223 -11.21 -22.52 25.64
C ARG A 223 -11.91 -23.57 24.78
N LEU A 224 -12.46 -24.56 25.40
CA LEU A 224 -13.31 -25.56 24.75
C LEU A 224 -14.75 -25.01 24.65
N LEU A 225 -15.28 -24.94 23.45
CA LEU A 225 -16.73 -24.83 23.21
C LEU A 225 -17.30 -26.21 23.04
N ARG A 226 -18.34 -26.52 23.79
CA ARG A 226 -19.14 -27.76 23.58
C ARG A 226 -20.03 -27.60 22.36
N ALA A 227 -20.41 -28.71 21.75
CA ALA A 227 -21.41 -28.71 20.67
C ALA A 227 -22.64 -27.88 21.05
N GLY A 228 -23.05 -26.95 20.20
CA GLY A 228 -24.14 -25.99 20.40
C GLY A 228 -23.75 -24.69 21.12
N GLU A 229 -22.56 -24.59 21.71
CA GLU A 229 -22.05 -23.33 22.26
C GLU A 229 -21.51 -22.42 21.12
N SER A 230 -21.33 -21.14 21.41
CA SER A 230 -20.97 -20.14 20.40
C SER A 230 -19.90 -19.19 20.89
N THR A 231 -19.19 -18.54 19.93
CA THR A 231 -18.26 -17.45 20.21
C THR A 231 -18.58 -16.21 19.37
N GLY A 232 -18.25 -15.02 19.91
CA GLY A 232 -18.35 -13.74 19.24
C GLY A 232 -19.76 -13.16 19.16
N TYR A 233 -19.84 -11.92 18.68
CA TYR A 233 -21.09 -11.18 18.53
C TYR A 233 -22.03 -11.82 17.52
N GLY A 234 -23.33 -11.82 17.86
CA GLY A 234 -24.40 -12.34 16.99
C GLY A 234 -24.42 -13.86 16.87
N ARG A 235 -23.61 -14.57 17.66
CA ARG A 235 -23.50 -16.03 17.62
C ARG A 235 -23.32 -16.58 16.20
N ARG A 236 -22.50 -15.90 15.38
CA ARG A 236 -22.28 -16.29 13.98
C ARG A 236 -21.44 -17.56 13.83
N PHE A 237 -20.72 -17.94 14.87
CA PHE A 237 -20.09 -19.24 14.98
C PHE A 237 -20.75 -20.01 16.13
N VAL A 238 -21.32 -21.17 15.81
CA VAL A 238 -21.84 -22.14 16.74
C VAL A 238 -21.09 -23.44 16.49
N ALA A 239 -20.48 -24.00 17.53
CA ALA A 239 -19.72 -25.23 17.43
C ALA A 239 -20.64 -26.40 17.10
N ASP A 240 -20.40 -27.13 16.01
CA ASP A 240 -21.16 -28.35 15.64
C ASP A 240 -20.68 -29.58 16.39
N ARG A 241 -19.49 -29.51 16.95
CA ARG A 241 -18.81 -30.50 17.79
C ARG A 241 -18.01 -29.81 18.89
N ASP A 242 -17.50 -30.53 19.85
CA ASP A 242 -16.55 -29.98 20.83
C ASP A 242 -15.34 -29.41 20.08
N THR A 243 -15.12 -28.09 20.19
CA THR A 243 -14.15 -27.33 19.37
C THR A 243 -13.32 -26.43 20.27
N TRP A 244 -12.00 -26.50 20.15
CA TRP A 244 -11.10 -25.58 20.81
C TRP A 244 -11.05 -24.23 20.08
N ILE A 245 -11.17 -23.14 20.84
CA ILE A 245 -11.10 -21.76 20.33
C ILE A 245 -9.97 -21.03 21.03
N GLY A 246 -9.06 -20.48 20.23
CA GLY A 246 -8.03 -19.53 20.67
C GLY A 246 -8.53 -18.10 20.56
N ILE A 247 -8.27 -17.28 21.57
CA ILE A 247 -8.57 -15.85 21.55
C ILE A 247 -7.26 -15.09 21.40
N VAL A 248 -7.16 -14.25 20.37
CA VAL A 248 -6.06 -13.30 20.19
C VAL A 248 -6.51 -11.90 20.61
N PRO A 249 -5.62 -11.10 21.25
CA PRO A 249 -5.96 -9.75 21.74
C PRO A 249 -5.79 -8.70 20.63
N VAL A 250 -6.25 -9.00 19.41
CA VAL A 250 -6.21 -8.13 18.23
C VAL A 250 -7.58 -8.11 17.59
N GLY A 251 -8.09 -6.92 17.28
CA GLY A 251 -9.38 -6.72 16.66
C GLY A 251 -9.42 -5.55 15.70
N TYR A 252 -10.64 -5.07 15.36
CA TYR A 252 -10.77 -4.04 14.35
C TYR A 252 -10.24 -2.66 14.80
N ALA A 253 -10.05 -2.42 16.10
CA ALA A 253 -9.37 -1.23 16.59
C ALA A 253 -7.87 -1.21 16.28
N ASP A 254 -7.29 -2.39 16.01
CA ASP A 254 -5.89 -2.57 15.64
C ASP A 254 -5.70 -2.62 14.12
N GLY A 255 -6.80 -2.78 13.35
CA GLY A 255 -6.79 -2.90 11.89
C GLY A 255 -7.17 -4.28 11.35
N LEU A 256 -7.42 -5.27 12.23
CA LEU A 256 -7.96 -6.57 11.81
C LEU A 256 -9.45 -6.40 11.49
N ARG A 257 -9.79 -6.33 10.21
CA ARG A 257 -11.15 -5.98 9.79
C ARG A 257 -12.22 -6.91 10.37
N ARG A 258 -13.40 -6.32 10.58
CA ARG A 258 -14.53 -7.02 11.21
C ARG A 258 -15.10 -8.15 10.34
N ASP A 259 -14.92 -8.09 9.04
CA ASP A 259 -15.42 -9.01 8.02
C ASP A 259 -14.43 -10.14 7.65
N LEU A 260 -13.32 -10.27 8.39
CA LEU A 260 -12.34 -11.35 8.18
C LEU A 260 -12.73 -12.71 8.77
N THR A 261 -14.01 -12.95 9.05
CA THR A 261 -14.49 -14.28 9.40
C THR A 261 -14.21 -15.25 8.25
N GLY A 262 -13.52 -16.36 8.54
CA GLY A 262 -13.10 -17.36 7.55
C GLY A 262 -11.70 -17.11 6.96
N ALA A 263 -11.13 -15.92 7.16
CA ALA A 263 -9.72 -15.72 6.84
C ALA A 263 -8.83 -16.57 7.73
N GLU A 264 -7.68 -16.99 7.21
CA GLU A 264 -6.76 -17.84 7.95
C GLU A 264 -5.63 -17.04 8.59
N VAL A 265 -5.10 -17.59 9.67
CA VAL A 265 -3.89 -17.16 10.38
C VAL A 265 -3.01 -18.39 10.63
N LEU A 266 -1.73 -18.21 10.95
CA LEU A 266 -0.88 -19.33 11.36
C LEU A 266 -0.79 -19.42 12.88
N VAL A 267 -1.03 -20.63 13.40
CA VAL A 267 -0.82 -21.00 14.80
C VAL A 267 0.10 -22.23 14.81
N GLU A 268 1.26 -22.12 15.43
CA GLU A 268 2.29 -23.19 15.39
C GLU A 268 2.64 -23.69 13.97
N GLY A 269 2.58 -22.79 12.97
CA GLY A 269 2.86 -23.13 11.56
C GLY A 269 1.69 -23.79 10.81
N GLU A 270 0.53 -24.00 11.47
CA GLU A 270 -0.68 -24.53 10.85
C GLU A 270 -1.67 -23.42 10.55
N ARG A 271 -2.29 -23.47 9.37
CA ARG A 271 -3.37 -22.54 8.99
C ARG A 271 -4.62 -22.81 9.81
N ARG A 272 -5.17 -21.78 10.42
CA ARG A 272 -6.37 -21.84 11.28
C ARG A 272 -7.31 -20.70 10.93
N PRO A 273 -8.62 -20.98 10.77
CA PRO A 273 -9.59 -19.96 10.41
C PRO A 273 -9.94 -19.05 11.60
N ILE A 274 -10.12 -17.76 11.29
CA ILE A 274 -10.82 -16.83 12.17
C ILE A 274 -12.30 -17.21 12.18
N VAL A 275 -12.88 -17.41 13.36
CA VAL A 275 -14.26 -17.83 13.52
C VAL A 275 -15.10 -16.80 14.29
N GLY A 276 -16.38 -16.75 13.96
CA GLY A 276 -17.28 -15.73 14.52
C GLY A 276 -16.91 -14.31 14.04
N THR A 277 -17.51 -13.32 14.64
CA THR A 277 -17.29 -11.91 14.26
C THR A 277 -16.09 -11.35 15.00
N VAL A 278 -15.14 -10.76 14.27
CA VAL A 278 -14.03 -10.01 14.87
C VAL A 278 -14.58 -8.88 15.74
N SER A 279 -14.11 -8.79 16.98
CA SER A 279 -14.50 -7.79 17.97
C SER A 279 -13.58 -6.57 17.88
N MET A 280 -13.86 -5.53 18.69
CA MET A 280 -13.02 -4.33 18.74
C MET A 280 -11.57 -4.67 19.12
N ASP A 281 -11.40 -5.54 20.12
CA ASP A 281 -10.14 -5.79 20.80
C ASP A 281 -9.70 -7.26 20.77
N ALA A 282 -10.42 -8.13 20.07
CA ALA A 282 -10.15 -9.56 20.03
C ALA A 282 -10.74 -10.25 18.81
N ALA A 283 -10.11 -11.35 18.40
CA ALA A 283 -10.63 -12.29 17.43
C ALA A 283 -10.55 -13.72 17.98
N ALA A 284 -11.43 -14.59 17.50
CA ALA A 284 -11.45 -16.00 17.83
C ALA A 284 -10.91 -16.82 16.65
N ILE A 285 -10.09 -17.83 16.95
CA ILE A 285 -9.46 -18.73 15.98
C ILE A 285 -9.84 -20.15 16.35
N GLU A 286 -10.27 -20.96 15.39
CA GLU A 286 -10.48 -22.38 15.61
C GLU A 286 -9.14 -23.10 15.76
N LEU A 287 -9.00 -23.93 16.79
CA LEU A 287 -7.80 -24.69 17.09
C LEU A 287 -8.07 -26.19 16.96
N SER A 288 -7.04 -26.97 16.62
CA SER A 288 -7.12 -28.45 16.58
C SER A 288 -7.08 -29.09 17.96
N ARG A 289 -6.54 -28.39 18.96
CA ARG A 289 -6.35 -28.86 20.34
C ARG A 289 -6.24 -27.68 21.30
N GLU A 290 -6.21 -27.95 22.58
CA GLU A 290 -5.84 -26.96 23.58
C GLU A 290 -4.39 -26.48 23.35
N LEU A 291 -4.20 -25.16 23.38
CA LEU A 291 -2.88 -24.52 23.32
C LEU A 291 -2.73 -23.56 24.49
N PRO A 292 -1.52 -23.40 25.04
CA PRO A 292 -1.30 -22.49 26.16
C PRO A 292 -1.41 -21.02 25.70
N ALA A 293 -1.78 -20.14 26.64
CA ALA A 293 -1.61 -18.71 26.45
C ALA A 293 -0.13 -18.38 26.15
N GLY A 294 0.12 -17.39 25.30
CA GLY A 294 1.45 -17.06 24.79
C GLY A 294 1.86 -17.87 23.54
N THR A 295 1.03 -18.80 23.05
CA THR A 295 1.32 -19.47 21.76
C THR A 295 1.34 -18.44 20.63
N PRO A 296 2.42 -18.38 19.83
CA PRO A 296 2.56 -17.40 18.73
C PRO A 296 1.49 -17.58 17.64
N VAL A 297 0.99 -16.45 17.14
CA VAL A 297 0.04 -16.40 16.05
C VAL A 297 0.53 -15.37 15.01
N THR A 298 0.70 -15.80 13.76
CA THR A 298 0.97 -14.88 12.64
C THR A 298 -0.34 -14.51 11.97
N LEU A 299 -0.69 -13.25 12.04
CA LEU A 299 -1.89 -12.69 11.39
C LEU A 299 -1.63 -12.44 9.91
N VAL A 300 -0.47 -11.86 9.58
CA VAL A 300 0.03 -11.60 8.23
C VAL A 300 1.54 -11.82 8.23
N GLY A 301 2.09 -12.41 7.19
CA GLY A 301 3.52 -12.67 7.07
C GLY A 301 3.79 -13.92 6.23
N ASP A 302 4.95 -14.55 6.47
CA ASP A 302 5.33 -15.74 5.74
C ASP A 302 4.27 -16.85 5.93
N GLY A 303 3.68 -17.31 4.81
CA GLY A 303 2.63 -18.31 4.77
C GLY A 303 1.19 -17.79 4.90
N ILE A 304 0.96 -16.52 5.26
CA ILE A 304 -0.35 -15.85 5.27
C ILE A 304 -0.21 -14.46 4.65
N ARG A 305 -0.79 -14.25 3.48
CA ARG A 305 -0.64 -12.99 2.72
C ARG A 305 -1.84 -12.06 2.91
N LEU A 306 -1.58 -10.75 2.80
CA LEU A 306 -2.64 -9.74 2.78
C LEU A 306 -3.62 -9.93 1.63
N GLU A 307 -3.16 -10.42 0.48
CA GLU A 307 -3.99 -10.72 -0.68
C GLU A 307 -5.05 -11.79 -0.37
N GLU A 308 -4.71 -12.80 0.43
CA GLU A 308 -5.65 -13.84 0.85
C GLU A 308 -6.75 -13.26 1.79
N HIS A 309 -6.36 -12.42 2.73
CA HIS A 309 -7.30 -11.70 3.58
C HIS A 309 -8.18 -10.74 2.77
N ALA A 310 -7.61 -10.07 1.77
CA ALA A 310 -8.36 -9.15 0.90
C ALA A 310 -9.45 -9.89 0.11
N GLN A 311 -9.16 -11.09 -0.39
CA GLN A 311 -10.16 -11.94 -1.06
C GLN A 311 -11.32 -12.33 -0.14
N VAL A 312 -11.03 -12.69 1.13
CA VAL A 312 -12.08 -13.02 2.10
C VAL A 312 -12.93 -11.81 2.45
N ALA A 313 -12.32 -10.63 2.56
CA ALA A 313 -13.00 -9.39 2.91
C ALA A 313 -13.65 -8.66 1.71
N ASP A 314 -13.61 -9.26 0.50
CA ASP A 314 -14.09 -8.67 -0.75
C ASP A 314 -13.56 -7.24 -0.98
N THR A 315 -12.22 -7.10 -0.85
CA THR A 315 -11.51 -5.83 -1.00
C THR A 315 -10.13 -6.03 -1.61
N ILE A 316 -9.28 -5.00 -1.55
CA ILE A 316 -7.91 -5.02 -2.04
C ILE A 316 -6.89 -4.96 -0.91
N ALA A 317 -5.73 -5.58 -1.09
CA ALA A 317 -4.66 -5.60 -0.10
C ALA A 317 -4.14 -4.19 0.28
N TYR A 318 -4.31 -3.20 -0.60
CA TYR A 318 -4.05 -1.78 -0.33
C TYR A 318 -4.82 -1.25 0.88
N GLU A 319 -6.14 -1.56 0.94
CA GLU A 319 -7.00 -1.13 2.03
C GLU A 319 -6.59 -1.78 3.35
N LEU A 320 -6.31 -3.08 3.32
CA LEU A 320 -5.89 -3.82 4.51
C LEU A 320 -4.57 -3.29 5.06
N ALA A 321 -3.57 -3.09 4.20
CA ALA A 321 -2.26 -2.55 4.61
C ALA A 321 -2.39 -1.17 5.25
N CYS A 322 -3.11 -0.25 4.59
CA CYS A 322 -3.35 1.11 5.12
C CYS A 322 -4.24 1.11 6.37
N GLY A 323 -5.00 0.05 6.62
CA GLY A 323 -5.90 -0.09 7.75
C GLY A 323 -5.23 -0.53 9.05
N ILE A 324 -4.02 -1.10 9.00
CA ILE A 324 -3.26 -1.50 10.19
C ILE A 324 -2.84 -0.24 10.95
N ARG A 325 -3.20 -0.17 12.23
CA ARG A 325 -2.99 1.04 13.05
C ARG A 325 -1.74 0.91 13.91
N HIS A 326 -0.88 1.90 13.81
CA HIS A 326 0.38 1.98 14.58
C HIS A 326 0.20 2.73 15.91
N ASP A 327 -0.78 2.33 16.71
CA ASP A 327 -0.93 2.88 18.07
C ASP A 327 0.07 2.20 19.01
N ALA A 328 1.07 2.95 19.46
CA ALA A 328 2.12 2.45 20.34
C ALA A 328 1.63 1.92 21.70
N THR A 329 0.39 2.24 22.11
CA THR A 329 -0.23 1.66 23.31
C THR A 329 -0.79 0.25 23.07
N ARG A 330 -0.93 -0.15 21.81
CA ARG A 330 -1.58 -1.39 21.40
C ARG A 330 -0.64 -2.34 20.64
N MET A 331 0.30 -1.78 19.87
CA MET A 331 1.16 -2.51 18.95
C MET A 331 2.61 -2.01 19.05
N GLN A 332 3.55 -2.91 19.02
CA GLN A 332 4.97 -2.59 18.83
C GLN A 332 5.29 -2.59 17.35
N ARG A 333 5.77 -1.47 16.83
CA ARG A 333 6.35 -1.42 15.49
C ARG A 333 7.85 -1.65 15.57
N LEU A 334 8.34 -2.62 14.82
CA LEU A 334 9.76 -2.93 14.64
C LEU A 334 10.17 -2.65 13.20
N VAL A 335 11.43 -2.25 13.00
CA VAL A 335 12.01 -2.08 11.67
C VAL A 335 13.22 -2.99 11.57
N SER A 336 13.23 -3.87 10.56
CA SER A 336 14.31 -4.81 10.29
C SER A 336 14.97 -4.49 8.94
N ASN A 337 16.29 -4.66 8.87
CA ASN A 337 17.06 -4.54 7.63
C ASN A 337 17.18 -5.88 6.86
N GLU A 338 16.51 -6.91 7.31
CA GLU A 338 16.46 -8.22 6.65
C GLU A 338 15.74 -8.20 5.30
#